data_4ac34f12c99583ee1d7cf1ca1710144b
#
_entry.id   4ac34f12c99583ee1d7cf1ca1710144b
#
_cell.length_a   1.000
_cell.length_b   1.000
_cell.length_c   1.000
_cell.angle_alpha   90.00
_cell.angle_beta   90.00
_cell.angle_gamma   90.00
#
_symmetry.space_group_name_H-M   'P 1'
#
loop_
_entity.id
_entity.type
_entity.pdbx_description
1 polymer ?
#
loop_
_entity_poly.entity_id
_entity_poly.type
_entity_poly.pdbx_seq_one_letter_code
_entity_poly.pdbx_strand_id
1 'polypeptide(L)'
;LFWIWHAPGPYQATLDSDLAYWSMHVSLFAAATLLFATMRARPERALLAAALTGAQLTLYATLVTLSPVAWHDWHIATTLPYGLSALSDQQLAGALMWVAGGALFLTSIATLTLRFFRETTPDRPTS
;
A
#
# COMPACT_ATOMS: atom_id res chain seq x y z
N LEU A 1 9.80 -2.21 -5.50
CA LEU A 1 8.76 -1.96 -6.53
C LEU A 1 7.83 -0.83 -6.13
N PHE A 2 7.21 -0.87 -4.96
CA PHE A 2 6.26 0.16 -4.51
C PHE A 2 6.82 1.58 -4.68
N TRP A 3 7.95 1.90 -4.07
CA TRP A 3 8.58 3.23 -4.14
C TRP A 3 9.01 3.63 -5.55
N ILE A 4 9.43 2.67 -6.38
CA ILE A 4 9.84 2.94 -7.77
C ILE A 4 8.63 3.46 -8.56
N TRP A 5 7.51 2.75 -8.53
CA TRP A 5 6.33 3.13 -9.30
C TRP A 5 5.61 4.39 -8.80
N HIS A 6 5.87 4.80 -7.56
CA HIS A 6 5.32 6.03 -7.00
C HIS A 6 6.30 7.23 -7.12
N ALA A 7 7.51 7.01 -7.62
CA ALA A 7 8.42 8.11 -7.91
C ALA A 7 7.96 8.90 -9.13
N PRO A 8 8.18 10.24 -9.18
CA PRO A 8 7.62 11.10 -10.24
C PRO A 8 7.91 10.64 -11.67
N GLY A 9 9.15 10.26 -11.99
CA GLY A 9 9.51 9.81 -13.34
C GLY A 9 8.83 8.51 -13.78
N PRO A 10 8.97 7.39 -13.05
CA PRO A 10 8.26 6.15 -13.36
C PRO A 10 6.73 6.31 -13.36
N TYR A 11 6.17 7.09 -12.43
CA TYR A 11 4.74 7.39 -12.43
C TYR A 11 4.32 8.11 -13.71
N GLN A 12 5.03 9.18 -14.11
CA GLN A 12 4.76 9.89 -15.35
C GLN A 12 4.81 8.95 -16.56
N ALA A 13 5.79 8.06 -16.65
CA ALA A 13 5.92 7.10 -17.74
C ALA A 13 4.69 6.19 -17.88
N THR A 14 3.98 5.88 -16.78
CA THR A 14 2.75 5.07 -16.84
C THR A 14 1.56 5.83 -17.45
N LEU A 15 1.61 7.15 -17.45
CA LEU A 15 0.57 8.01 -18.05
C LEU A 15 0.82 8.27 -19.54
N ASP A 16 2.09 8.15 -19.96
CA ASP A 16 2.54 8.43 -21.32
C ASP A 16 2.64 7.16 -22.18
N SER A 17 2.63 5.95 -21.58
CA SER A 17 2.88 4.69 -22.29
C SER A 17 2.08 3.52 -21.71
N ASP A 18 1.30 2.88 -22.55
CA ASP A 18 0.56 1.64 -22.20
C ASP A 18 1.51 0.51 -21.73
N LEU A 19 2.69 0.42 -22.32
CA LEU A 19 3.69 -0.58 -21.89
C LEU A 19 4.14 -0.33 -20.45
N ALA A 20 4.44 0.92 -20.09
CA ALA A 20 4.82 1.29 -18.73
C ALA A 20 3.64 1.07 -17.75
N TYR A 21 2.43 1.45 -18.15
CA TYR A 21 1.19 1.24 -17.39
C TYR A 21 1.00 -0.24 -17.05
N TRP A 22 1.02 -1.12 -18.05
CA TRP A 22 0.84 -2.55 -17.84
C TRP A 22 2.02 -3.20 -17.09
N SER A 23 3.25 -2.74 -17.32
CA SER A 23 4.42 -3.20 -16.57
C SER A 23 4.30 -2.90 -15.08
N MET A 24 3.80 -1.71 -14.72
CA MET A 24 3.50 -1.35 -13.35
C MET A 24 2.46 -2.31 -12.75
N HIS A 25 1.31 -2.47 -13.40
CA HIS A 25 0.23 -3.28 -12.86
C HIS A 25 0.62 -4.75 -12.70
N VAL A 26 1.25 -5.34 -13.71
CA VAL A 26 1.69 -6.73 -13.68
C VAL A 26 2.75 -6.94 -12.59
N SER A 27 3.74 -6.06 -12.49
CA SER A 27 4.80 -6.20 -11.49
C SER A 27 4.30 -6.01 -10.07
N LEU A 28 3.40 -5.05 -9.82
CA LEU A 28 2.79 -4.85 -8.51
C LEU A 28 1.87 -6.03 -8.12
N PHE A 29 1.07 -6.53 -9.06
CA PHE A 29 0.23 -7.69 -8.84
C PHE A 29 1.05 -8.94 -8.54
N ALA A 30 2.11 -9.19 -9.30
CA ALA A 30 3.03 -10.29 -9.08
C ALA A 30 3.71 -10.19 -7.70
N ALA A 31 4.18 -9.00 -7.32
CA ALA A 31 4.79 -8.76 -6.01
C ALA A 31 3.80 -8.99 -4.86
N ALA A 32 2.56 -8.52 -4.99
CA ALA A 32 1.51 -8.73 -4.00
C ALA A 32 1.15 -10.22 -3.87
N THR A 33 1.03 -10.92 -5.01
CA THR A 33 0.76 -12.36 -5.03
C THR A 33 1.89 -13.16 -4.37
N LEU A 34 3.14 -12.83 -4.68
CA LEU A 34 4.31 -13.47 -4.07
C LEU A 34 4.38 -13.20 -2.55
N LEU A 35 4.11 -11.95 -2.14
CA LEU A 35 4.04 -11.59 -0.72
C LEU A 35 2.97 -12.44 -0.02
N PHE A 36 1.76 -12.50 -0.56
CA PHE A 36 0.66 -13.28 0.01
C PHE A 36 0.98 -14.78 0.07
N ALA A 37 1.55 -15.35 -1.00
CA ALA A 37 1.99 -16.74 -1.03
C ALA A 37 3.07 -17.03 0.04
N THR A 38 4.03 -16.11 0.20
CA THR A 38 5.08 -16.22 1.22
C THR A 38 4.50 -16.15 2.64
N MET A 39 3.55 -15.25 2.89
CA MET A 39 2.87 -15.14 4.18
C MET A 39 2.08 -16.42 4.53
N ARG A 40 1.48 -17.07 3.53
CA ARG A 40 0.78 -18.35 3.73
C ARG A 40 1.74 -19.52 3.99
N ALA A 41 2.87 -19.55 3.28
CA ALA A 41 3.84 -20.61 3.41
C ALA A 41 4.70 -20.51 4.67
N ARG A 42 4.84 -19.31 5.23
CA ARG A 42 5.69 -19.02 6.38
C ARG A 42 4.96 -18.12 7.39
N PRO A 43 4.00 -18.67 8.14
CA PRO A 43 3.17 -17.90 9.06
C PRO A 43 3.99 -17.19 10.16
N GLU A 44 5.14 -17.75 10.53
CA GLU A 44 6.07 -17.15 11.50
C GLU A 44 6.65 -15.79 11.03
N ARG A 45 6.67 -15.56 9.72
CA ARG A 45 7.15 -14.30 9.11
C ARG A 45 6.02 -13.39 8.63
N ALA A 46 4.80 -13.92 8.60
CA ALA A 46 3.66 -13.20 8.04
C ALA A 46 3.37 -11.90 8.78
N LEU A 47 3.45 -11.90 10.11
CA LEU A 47 3.23 -10.71 10.92
C LEU A 47 4.25 -9.60 10.61
N LEU A 48 5.52 -9.96 10.55
CA LEU A 48 6.58 -9.01 10.21
C LEU A 48 6.42 -8.48 8.79
N ALA A 49 6.11 -9.34 7.82
CA ALA A 49 5.88 -8.95 6.43
C ALA A 49 4.68 -7.99 6.30
N ALA A 50 3.57 -8.27 6.97
CA ALA A 50 2.40 -7.40 7.00
C ALA A 50 2.72 -6.04 7.67
N ALA A 51 3.42 -6.05 8.81
CA ALA A 51 3.79 -4.84 9.52
C ALA A 51 4.72 -3.95 8.69
N LEU A 52 5.78 -4.51 8.09
CA LEU A 52 6.71 -3.76 7.25
C LEU A 52 6.04 -3.21 5.99
N THR A 53 5.16 -4.00 5.34
CA THR A 53 4.43 -3.56 4.15
C THR A 53 3.44 -2.45 4.51
N GLY A 54 2.70 -2.59 5.60
CA GLY A 54 1.78 -1.57 6.10
C GLY A 54 2.51 -0.29 6.51
N ALA A 55 3.65 -0.40 7.18
CA ALA A 55 4.44 0.75 7.61
C ALA A 55 4.96 1.58 6.43
N GLN A 56 5.51 0.95 5.38
CA GLN A 56 5.98 1.69 4.20
C GLN A 56 4.83 2.32 3.42
N LEU A 57 3.66 1.67 3.33
CA LEU A 57 2.47 2.24 2.70
C LEU A 57 1.98 3.47 3.48
N THR A 58 1.89 3.36 4.80
CA THR A 58 1.51 4.46 5.68
C THR A 58 2.49 5.63 5.60
N LEU A 59 3.80 5.34 5.58
CA LEU A 59 4.83 6.36 5.43
C LEU A 59 4.65 7.13 4.11
N TYR A 60 4.51 6.42 2.98
CA TYR A 60 4.31 7.07 1.69
C TYR A 60 3.01 7.90 1.67
N ALA A 61 1.89 7.32 2.11
CA ALA A 61 0.60 8.00 2.16
C ALA A 61 0.67 9.28 3.02
N THR A 62 1.38 9.23 4.15
CA THR A 62 1.60 10.41 5.02
C THR A 62 2.43 11.47 4.30
N LEU A 63 3.53 11.09 3.65
CA LEU A 63 4.38 12.02 2.91
C LEU A 63 3.60 12.73 1.79
N VAL A 64 2.81 11.98 1.03
CA VAL A 64 1.99 12.51 -0.07
C VAL A 64 0.87 13.42 0.44
N THR A 65 0.20 13.02 1.53
CA THR A 65 -0.90 13.80 2.14
C THR A 65 -0.41 15.11 2.77
N LEU A 66 0.74 15.07 3.45
CA LEU A 66 1.27 16.24 4.17
C LEU A 66 2.22 17.09 3.32
N SER A 67 2.52 16.69 2.10
CA SER A 67 3.37 17.49 1.21
C SER A 67 2.75 18.86 0.95
N PRO A 68 3.52 19.95 1.05
CA PRO A 68 3.07 21.29 0.69
C PRO A 68 3.12 21.56 -0.82
N VAL A 69 3.67 20.62 -1.61
CA VAL A 69 3.83 20.74 -3.07
C VAL A 69 3.33 19.50 -3.78
N ALA A 70 2.80 19.68 -4.99
CA ALA A 70 2.44 18.57 -5.86
C ALA A 70 3.72 17.89 -6.39
N TRP A 71 3.77 16.56 -6.35
CA TRP A 71 4.93 15.76 -6.80
C TRP A 71 4.82 15.37 -8.26
N HIS A 72 3.61 15.38 -8.83
CA HIS A 72 3.32 14.90 -10.17
C HIS A 72 2.69 16.00 -11.02
N ASP A 73 3.48 16.57 -11.93
CA ASP A 73 3.09 17.72 -12.77
C ASP A 73 1.91 17.42 -13.70
N TRP A 74 1.73 16.15 -14.10
CA TRP A 74 0.63 15.74 -14.95
C TRP A 74 -0.75 16.13 -14.38
N HIS A 75 -0.91 16.07 -13.07
CA HIS A 75 -2.16 16.43 -12.40
C HIS A 75 -2.48 17.93 -12.45
N ILE A 76 -1.51 18.79 -12.75
CA ILE A 76 -1.73 20.25 -12.80
C ILE A 76 -2.80 20.61 -13.85
N ALA A 77 -2.80 19.93 -15.01
CA ALA A 77 -3.75 20.20 -16.08
C ALA A 77 -5.00 19.31 -16.05
N THR A 78 -4.90 18.13 -15.42
CA THR A 78 -5.93 17.09 -15.55
C THR A 78 -6.95 17.07 -14.42
N THR A 79 -6.67 17.66 -13.26
CA THR A 79 -7.56 17.65 -12.09
C THR A 79 -8.50 18.86 -12.04
N LEU A 80 -8.16 19.96 -12.70
CA LEU A 80 -8.98 21.18 -12.73
C LEU A 80 -10.43 20.97 -13.17
N PRO A 81 -10.74 20.14 -14.20
CA PRO A 81 -12.13 19.88 -14.60
C PRO A 81 -12.98 19.25 -13.49
N TYR A 82 -12.35 18.63 -12.50
CA TYR A 82 -13.02 18.03 -11.33
C TYR A 82 -13.07 18.96 -10.12
N GLY A 83 -12.66 20.22 -10.27
CA GLY A 83 -12.65 21.21 -9.20
C GLY A 83 -11.53 21.04 -8.16
N LEU A 84 -10.52 20.24 -8.48
CA LEU A 84 -9.38 19.97 -7.61
C LEU A 84 -8.10 20.61 -8.16
N SER A 85 -7.30 21.21 -7.28
CA SER A 85 -5.91 21.50 -7.62
C SER A 85 -5.08 20.20 -7.62
N ALA A 86 -3.96 20.15 -8.33
CA ALA A 86 -3.06 19.00 -8.31
C ALA A 86 -2.62 18.63 -6.89
N LEU A 87 -2.39 19.63 -6.04
CA LEU A 87 -2.05 19.40 -4.63
C LEU A 87 -3.21 18.79 -3.85
N SER A 88 -4.45 19.32 -4.02
CA SER A 88 -5.63 18.77 -3.33
C SER A 88 -5.94 17.36 -3.78
N ASP A 89 -5.79 17.06 -5.07
CA ASP A 89 -5.94 15.71 -5.62
C ASP A 89 -4.91 14.74 -5.04
N GLN A 90 -3.64 15.14 -5.00
CA GLN A 90 -2.56 14.38 -4.38
C GLN A 90 -2.83 14.10 -2.90
N GLN A 91 -3.23 15.10 -2.13
CA GLN A 91 -3.53 14.97 -0.70
C GLN A 91 -4.73 14.05 -0.46
N LEU A 92 -5.76 14.15 -1.30
CA LEU A 92 -6.92 13.26 -1.25
C LEU A 92 -6.53 11.81 -1.59
N ALA A 93 -5.72 11.60 -2.62
CA ALA A 93 -5.22 10.27 -3.00
C ALA A 93 -4.39 9.65 -1.86
N GLY A 94 -3.51 10.42 -1.23
CA GLY A 94 -2.75 9.99 -0.06
C GLY A 94 -3.63 9.63 1.13
N ALA A 95 -4.63 10.45 1.43
CA ALA A 95 -5.59 10.20 2.51
C ALA A 95 -6.42 8.92 2.26
N LEU A 96 -6.89 8.72 1.03
CA LEU A 96 -7.61 7.50 0.63
C LEU A 96 -6.72 6.26 0.76
N MET A 97 -5.47 6.35 0.31
CA MET A 97 -4.49 5.26 0.46
C MET A 97 -4.23 4.96 1.94
N TRP A 98 -4.10 5.98 2.77
CA TRP A 98 -3.88 5.82 4.22
C TRP A 98 -5.05 5.11 4.88
N VAL A 99 -6.28 5.56 4.64
CA VAL A 99 -7.49 4.98 5.26
C VAL A 99 -7.72 3.54 4.77
N ALA A 100 -7.75 3.33 3.45
CA ALA A 100 -8.02 2.01 2.88
C ALA A 100 -6.88 1.02 3.16
N GLY A 101 -5.63 1.42 2.92
CA GLY A 101 -4.46 0.59 3.18
C GLY A 101 -4.27 0.33 4.67
N GLY A 102 -4.42 1.36 5.51
CA GLY A 102 -4.35 1.24 6.96
C GLY A 102 -5.36 0.25 7.53
N ALA A 103 -6.62 0.34 7.12
CA ALA A 103 -7.67 -0.59 7.54
C ALA A 103 -7.34 -2.03 7.14
N LEU A 104 -6.89 -2.26 5.90
CA LEU A 104 -6.52 -3.57 5.39
C LEU A 104 -5.37 -4.19 6.20
N PHE A 105 -4.29 -3.44 6.43
CA PHE A 105 -3.11 -3.94 7.13
C PHE A 105 -3.35 -4.10 8.63
N LEU A 106 -4.08 -3.20 9.29
CA LEU A 106 -4.46 -3.35 10.69
C LEU A 106 -5.32 -4.60 10.91
N THR A 107 -6.30 -4.84 10.03
CA THR A 107 -7.13 -6.04 10.09
C THR A 107 -6.28 -7.31 9.89
N SER A 108 -5.34 -7.27 8.95
CA SER A 108 -4.43 -8.40 8.70
C SER A 108 -3.53 -8.68 9.91
N ILE A 109 -2.93 -7.65 10.50
CA ILE A 109 -2.08 -7.77 11.69
C ILE A 109 -2.89 -8.29 12.87
N ALA A 110 -4.08 -7.73 13.13
CA ALA A 110 -4.95 -8.19 14.21
C ALA A 110 -5.32 -9.67 14.04
N THR A 111 -5.70 -10.08 12.83
CA THR A 111 -6.05 -11.47 12.53
C THR A 111 -4.87 -12.43 12.74
N LEU A 112 -3.68 -12.07 12.25
CA LEU A 112 -2.46 -12.87 12.42
C LEU A 112 -2.05 -12.98 13.88
N THR A 113 -2.15 -11.89 14.63
CA THR A 113 -1.85 -11.86 16.06
C THR A 113 -2.80 -12.75 16.85
N LEU A 114 -4.11 -12.65 16.58
CA LEU A 114 -5.11 -13.51 17.23
C LEU A 114 -4.90 -15.00 16.93
N ARG A 115 -4.54 -15.36 15.70
CA ARG A 115 -4.21 -16.74 15.33
C ARG A 115 -2.99 -17.23 16.10
N PHE A 116 -1.92 -16.43 16.14
CA PHE A 116 -0.72 -16.78 16.88
C PHE A 116 -1.00 -17.08 18.35
N PHE A 117 -1.78 -16.24 19.04
CA PHE A 117 -2.14 -16.48 20.44
C PHE A 117 -3.03 -17.72 20.65
N ARG A 118 -3.93 -18.01 19.72
CA ARG A 118 -4.77 -19.22 19.79
C ARG A 118 -3.94 -20.49 19.66
N GLU A 119 -2.95 -20.51 18.80
CA GLU A 119 -2.09 -21.66 18.58
C GLU A 119 -1.08 -21.88 19.72
N THR A 120 -0.72 -20.82 20.45
CA THR A 120 0.25 -20.89 21.56
C THR A 120 -0.40 -21.10 22.93
N THR A 121 -1.74 -21.02 23.05
CA THR A 121 -2.45 -21.27 24.31
C THR A 121 -2.75 -22.75 24.42
N PRO A 122 -2.16 -23.50 25.38
CA PRO A 122 -2.45 -24.93 25.60
C PRO A 122 -3.92 -25.09 26.01
N ASP A 123 -4.61 -26.06 25.40
CA ASP A 123 -5.93 -26.48 25.91
C ASP A 123 -5.80 -26.81 27.39
N ARG A 124 -6.51 -26.09 28.25
CA ARG A 124 -6.63 -26.47 29.66
C ARG A 124 -7.35 -27.82 29.68
N PRO A 125 -6.76 -28.87 30.26
CA PRO A 125 -7.47 -30.13 30.43
C PRO A 125 -8.72 -29.85 31.28
N THR A 126 -9.87 -30.14 30.72
CA THR A 126 -11.14 -30.13 31.47
C THR A 126 -11.07 -31.27 32.48
N SER A 127 -10.81 -30.92 33.74
CA SER A 127 -10.91 -31.81 34.89
C SER A 127 -12.36 -32.11 35.25
#